data_c6388273ade369341998ff425a92157e
#
_entry.id   c6388273ade369341998ff425a92157e
#
_cell.length_a   1.000
_cell.length_b   1.000
_cell.length_c   1.000
_cell.angle_alpha   90.00
_cell.angle_beta   90.00
_cell.angle_gamma   90.00
#
_symmetry.space_group_name_H-M   'P 1'
#
loop_
_entity.id
_entity.type
_entity.pdbx_description
1 polymer ?
#
loop_
_entity_poly.entity_id
_entity_poly.type
_entity_poly.pdbx_seq_one_letter_code
_entity_poly.pdbx_strand_id
1 'polypeptide(L)'
;MGGEQPELDVIATSTAAFNANMWLCLSYLLLGVLAGGYTVAEVKEKFDAYKKRFGHDFGDDDDRRMAVFDTNLRYIESENAKGLSYTLKVGPFAHLTNAEFRETMFGKSPRFSSQRSRTATNIEESSGSIEELPKSVNYVAKGWVTDVKDQMNCGSCWAFSATGALEGLHKNVSGELVSLSEEELIDCSQDYGNCGCLGGLMNESFRYVADHGLGAEKDYPYTSGFLPFPPGGLPPMLPCANNAKKDVIKSHSISYVNMKPNSKSSLLAAVARIGPVSVALDGMSEAFQHYGKGILDSGCSPAINHGVLAVGYDMDTDEPYYLVKNSWGTGWGEEGYIKIAIDDSADGVCGILLDPSYPIPA
;
A
#
# COMPACT_ATOMS: atom_id res chain seq x y z
N MET A 1 -45.32 -80.82 -26.26
CA MET A 1 -46.30 -80.02 -26.95
C MET A 1 -46.06 -78.61 -26.50
N GLY A 2 -45.38 -77.83 -27.14
CA GLY A 2 -45.60 -77.29 -28.47
C GLY A 2 -46.02 -75.85 -28.32
N GLY A 3 -45.25 -74.96 -28.89
CA GLY A 3 -45.59 -73.72 -29.47
C GLY A 3 -44.80 -72.53 -28.91
N GLU A 4 -43.75 -72.20 -29.55
CA GLU A 4 -43.45 -71.21 -30.59
C GLU A 4 -43.61 -69.74 -30.15
N GLN A 5 -42.52 -69.03 -30.26
CA GLN A 5 -42.30 -67.57 -30.28
C GLN A 5 -43.10 -66.90 -31.42
N PRO A 6 -43.14 -65.53 -31.43
CA PRO A 6 -42.14 -64.85 -32.22
C PRO A 6 -41.59 -63.55 -31.62
N GLU A 7 -40.35 -63.22 -32.04
CA GLU A 7 -39.66 -61.95 -32.11
C GLU A 7 -40.51 -60.86 -32.76
N LEU A 8 -40.19 -59.64 -32.36
CA LEU A 8 -40.19 -58.35 -33.08
C LEU A 8 -40.38 -57.24 -32.03
N ASP A 9 -39.69 -56.23 -31.81
CA ASP A 9 -38.90 -55.27 -32.52
C ASP A 9 -38.13 -54.44 -31.49
N VAL A 10 -36.82 -54.46 -31.55
CA VAL A 10 -35.95 -53.55 -30.83
C VAL A 10 -35.22 -52.71 -31.89
N ILE A 11 -35.83 -51.67 -32.41
CA ILE A 11 -35.18 -50.59 -33.13
C ILE A 11 -36.10 -49.38 -33.12
N ALA A 12 -36.02 -48.50 -32.12
CA ALA A 12 -36.40 -47.06 -32.21
C ALA A 12 -36.27 -46.30 -30.89
N THR A 13 -35.11 -46.31 -30.21
CA THR A 13 -34.91 -45.38 -29.05
C THR A 13 -33.47 -44.81 -28.96
N SER A 14 -32.71 -44.79 -30.05
CA SER A 14 -31.31 -44.32 -29.97
C SER A 14 -31.04 -42.94 -30.61
N THR A 15 -32.02 -42.30 -31.25
CA THR A 15 -31.82 -40.99 -31.89
C THR A 15 -32.36 -39.79 -31.14
N ALA A 16 -33.23 -40.01 -30.12
CA ALA A 16 -33.76 -38.91 -29.32
C ALA A 16 -32.85 -38.48 -28.12
N ALA A 17 -32.02 -39.42 -27.62
CA ALA A 17 -31.15 -39.11 -26.47
C ALA A 17 -29.87 -38.33 -26.86
N PHE A 18 -29.42 -38.45 -28.15
CA PHE A 18 -28.22 -37.74 -28.61
C PHE A 18 -28.46 -36.24 -28.87
N ASN A 19 -29.68 -35.83 -29.23
CA ASN A 19 -29.99 -34.45 -29.50
C ASN A 19 -30.31 -33.65 -28.22
N ALA A 20 -30.81 -34.27 -27.16
CA ALA A 20 -31.12 -33.60 -25.91
C ALA A 20 -29.86 -33.17 -25.13
N ASN A 21 -28.79 -33.96 -25.15
CA ASN A 21 -27.53 -33.65 -24.49
C ASN A 21 -26.71 -32.58 -25.24
N MET A 22 -26.84 -32.51 -26.56
CA MET A 22 -26.17 -31.47 -27.37
C MET A 22 -26.82 -30.12 -27.19
N TRP A 23 -28.13 -30.05 -26.97
CA TRP A 23 -28.86 -28.80 -26.65
C TRP A 23 -28.63 -28.36 -25.20
N LEU A 24 -28.44 -29.28 -24.27
CA LEU A 24 -28.05 -28.95 -22.87
C LEU A 24 -26.63 -28.42 -22.79
N CYS A 25 -25.66 -28.96 -23.53
CA CYS A 25 -24.29 -28.40 -23.59
C CYS A 25 -24.24 -27.03 -24.27
N LEU A 26 -25.02 -26.81 -25.33
CA LEU A 26 -25.14 -25.48 -25.97
C LEU A 26 -25.90 -24.46 -25.10
N SER A 27 -26.84 -24.88 -24.28
CA SER A 27 -27.54 -24.00 -23.33
C SER A 27 -26.68 -23.64 -22.11
N TYR A 28 -25.77 -24.54 -21.68
CA TYR A 28 -24.76 -24.21 -20.65
C TYR A 28 -23.67 -23.27 -21.18
N LEU A 29 -23.32 -23.32 -22.46
CA LEU A 29 -22.42 -22.37 -23.13
C LEU A 29 -23.10 -21.01 -23.38
N LEU A 30 -24.42 -20.95 -23.51
CA LEU A 30 -25.19 -19.71 -23.68
C LEU A 30 -25.73 -19.15 -22.36
N LEU A 31 -25.87 -19.95 -21.29
CA LEU A 31 -26.27 -19.51 -19.95
C LEU A 31 -25.09 -19.06 -19.08
N GLY A 32 -23.82 -19.27 -19.53
CA GLY A 32 -22.62 -18.69 -18.95
C GLY A 32 -22.49 -17.16 -19.13
N VAL A 33 -23.46 -16.52 -19.82
CA VAL A 33 -23.45 -15.08 -20.15
C VAL A 33 -24.46 -14.27 -19.33
N LEU A 34 -25.18 -14.86 -18.37
CA LEU A 34 -26.21 -14.16 -17.60
C LEU A 34 -25.87 -13.82 -16.13
N ALA A 35 -24.63 -14.05 -15.71
CA ALA A 35 -24.08 -13.41 -14.49
C ALA A 35 -22.88 -12.59 -14.98
N GLY A 36 -23.00 -11.26 -15.03
CA GLY A 36 -22.05 -10.27 -15.54
C GLY A 36 -20.56 -10.57 -15.36
N GLY A 37 -20.00 -11.44 -16.18
CA GLY A 37 -18.61 -11.85 -16.12
C GLY A 37 -17.97 -11.75 -17.50
N TYR A 38 -16.70 -11.30 -17.52
CA TYR A 38 -15.89 -11.27 -18.74
C TYR A 38 -15.70 -12.66 -19.34
N THR A 39 -15.70 -12.73 -20.67
CA THR A 39 -15.22 -13.89 -21.41
C THR A 39 -13.70 -14.01 -21.28
N VAL A 40 -13.15 -15.18 -21.52
CA VAL A 40 -11.69 -15.41 -21.52
C VAL A 40 -10.97 -14.45 -22.48
N ALA A 41 -11.58 -14.15 -23.63
CA ALA A 41 -11.01 -13.24 -24.61
C ALA A 41 -10.95 -11.78 -24.08
N GLU A 42 -12.00 -11.32 -23.41
CA GLU A 42 -12.03 -9.98 -22.78
C GLU A 42 -11.04 -9.87 -21.62
N VAL A 43 -10.91 -10.92 -20.80
CA VAL A 43 -9.89 -10.96 -19.73
C VAL A 43 -8.50 -10.85 -20.34
N LYS A 44 -8.23 -11.63 -21.41
CA LYS A 44 -6.93 -11.60 -22.09
C LYS A 44 -6.61 -10.23 -22.66
N GLU A 45 -7.55 -9.56 -23.31
CA GLU A 45 -7.36 -8.19 -23.82
C GLU A 45 -7.01 -7.19 -22.70
N LYS A 46 -7.77 -7.26 -21.58
CA LYS A 46 -7.51 -6.43 -20.40
C LYS A 46 -6.15 -6.71 -19.77
N PHE A 47 -5.75 -8.00 -19.70
CA PHE A 47 -4.47 -8.42 -19.15
C PHE A 47 -3.29 -7.98 -20.03
N ASP A 48 -3.41 -8.09 -21.36
CA ASP A 48 -2.39 -7.61 -22.29
C ASP A 48 -2.23 -6.08 -22.21
N ALA A 49 -3.34 -5.33 -22.08
CA ALA A 49 -3.31 -3.89 -21.84
C ALA A 49 -2.68 -3.55 -20.47
N TYR A 50 -2.97 -4.33 -19.43
CA TYR A 50 -2.38 -4.22 -18.11
C TYR A 50 -0.86 -4.43 -18.14
N LYS A 51 -0.38 -5.51 -18.77
CA LYS A 51 1.06 -5.78 -18.95
C LYS A 51 1.76 -4.61 -19.66
N LYS A 52 1.16 -4.12 -20.74
CA LYS A 52 1.71 -2.97 -21.49
C LYS A 52 1.78 -1.70 -20.61
N ARG A 53 0.74 -1.43 -19.82
CA ARG A 53 0.66 -0.23 -18.97
C ARG A 53 1.72 -0.21 -17.89
N PHE A 54 1.97 -1.35 -17.26
CA PHE A 54 2.87 -1.46 -16.11
C PHE A 54 4.24 -2.07 -16.45
N GLY A 55 4.50 -2.36 -17.73
CA GLY A 55 5.79 -2.88 -18.19
C GLY A 55 6.07 -4.32 -17.77
N HIS A 56 5.02 -5.13 -17.56
CA HIS A 56 5.19 -6.52 -17.14
C HIS A 56 5.45 -7.47 -18.29
N ASP A 57 6.39 -8.40 -18.07
CA ASP A 57 6.61 -9.61 -18.89
C ASP A 57 6.75 -10.80 -17.94
N PHE A 58 5.82 -11.74 -17.98
CA PHE A 58 5.78 -12.88 -17.07
C PHE A 58 6.31 -14.17 -17.69
N GLY A 59 6.67 -14.18 -18.98
CA GLY A 59 7.20 -15.36 -19.66
C GLY A 59 6.31 -16.59 -19.48
N ASP A 60 6.88 -17.70 -18.98
CA ASP A 60 6.16 -18.96 -18.77
C ASP A 60 5.08 -18.90 -17.67
N ASP A 61 5.05 -17.84 -16.83
CA ASP A 61 4.05 -17.64 -15.76
C ASP A 61 2.81 -16.86 -16.23
N ASP A 62 2.74 -16.48 -17.52
CA ASP A 62 1.71 -15.57 -18.06
C ASP A 62 0.28 -16.08 -17.83
N ASP A 63 0.03 -17.38 -18.04
CA ASP A 63 -1.29 -17.98 -17.83
C ASP A 63 -1.72 -17.94 -16.36
N ARG A 64 -0.81 -18.22 -15.44
CA ARG A 64 -1.08 -18.12 -14.00
C ARG A 64 -1.35 -16.68 -13.58
N ARG A 65 -0.57 -15.72 -14.07
CA ARG A 65 -0.75 -14.30 -13.79
C ARG A 65 -2.06 -13.76 -14.35
N MET A 66 -2.47 -14.22 -15.53
CA MET A 66 -3.76 -13.89 -16.11
C MET A 66 -4.93 -14.44 -15.27
N ALA A 67 -4.83 -15.65 -14.72
CA ALA A 67 -5.86 -16.21 -13.85
C ALA A 67 -5.99 -15.43 -12.52
N VAL A 68 -4.87 -15.00 -11.93
CA VAL A 68 -4.87 -14.13 -10.74
C VAL A 68 -5.47 -12.76 -11.08
N PHE A 69 -5.08 -12.19 -12.21
CA PHE A 69 -5.62 -10.92 -12.69
C PHE A 69 -7.15 -10.96 -12.87
N ASP A 70 -7.69 -12.04 -13.47
CA ASP A 70 -9.15 -12.23 -13.62
C ASP A 70 -9.84 -12.29 -12.26
N THR A 71 -9.26 -13.01 -11.29
CA THR A 71 -9.79 -13.06 -9.92
C THR A 71 -9.85 -11.67 -9.28
N ASN A 72 -8.76 -10.91 -9.37
CA ASN A 72 -8.68 -9.55 -8.82
C ASN A 72 -9.61 -8.57 -9.56
N LEU A 73 -9.74 -8.70 -10.89
CA LEU A 73 -10.67 -7.89 -11.68
C LEU A 73 -12.12 -8.08 -11.21
N ARG A 74 -12.54 -9.33 -10.99
CA ARG A 74 -13.89 -9.65 -10.47
C ARG A 74 -14.09 -9.16 -9.05
N TYR A 75 -13.08 -9.27 -8.19
CA TYR A 75 -13.11 -8.69 -6.85
C TYR A 75 -13.33 -7.17 -6.91
N ILE A 76 -12.53 -6.45 -7.70
CA ILE A 76 -12.64 -5.00 -7.89
C ILE A 76 -14.05 -4.60 -8.34
N GLU A 77 -14.62 -5.32 -9.30
CA GLU A 77 -15.96 -5.02 -9.79
C GLU A 77 -17.04 -5.30 -8.75
N SER A 78 -16.92 -6.41 -8.02
CA SER A 78 -17.87 -6.75 -6.96
C SER A 78 -17.87 -5.74 -5.82
N GLU A 79 -16.71 -5.25 -5.44
CA GLU A 79 -16.60 -4.19 -4.42
C GLU A 79 -17.17 -2.86 -4.93
N ASN A 80 -16.82 -2.46 -6.16
CA ASN A 80 -17.33 -1.23 -6.76
C ASN A 80 -18.85 -1.24 -6.95
N ALA A 81 -19.46 -2.40 -7.15
CA ALA A 81 -20.91 -2.53 -7.26
C ALA A 81 -21.67 -2.28 -5.93
N LYS A 82 -20.97 -2.29 -4.79
CA LYS A 82 -21.57 -2.01 -3.48
C LYS A 82 -21.86 -0.52 -3.24
N GLY A 83 -21.30 0.38 -4.05
CA GLY A 83 -21.51 1.84 -3.92
C GLY A 83 -20.88 2.43 -2.66
N LEU A 84 -19.69 1.96 -2.29
CA LEU A 84 -18.91 2.43 -1.14
C LEU A 84 -18.41 3.87 -1.35
N SER A 85 -17.94 4.53 -0.29
CA SER A 85 -17.27 5.84 -0.29
C SER A 85 -15.99 5.89 -1.13
N TYR A 86 -15.44 4.72 -1.46
CA TYR A 86 -14.27 4.54 -2.31
C TYR A 86 -14.54 3.57 -3.47
N THR A 87 -13.65 3.57 -4.44
CA THR A 87 -13.62 2.61 -5.53
C THR A 87 -12.25 1.97 -5.66
N LEU A 88 -12.25 0.73 -6.11
CA LEU A 88 -11.06 -0.04 -6.44
C LEU A 88 -10.73 0.08 -7.93
N LYS A 89 -9.48 -0.15 -8.31
CA LYS A 89 -9.02 -0.15 -9.71
C LYS A 89 -8.01 -1.25 -9.98
N VAL A 90 -7.82 -1.59 -11.25
CA VAL A 90 -6.69 -2.39 -11.71
C VAL A 90 -5.42 -1.52 -11.59
N GLY A 91 -4.72 -1.71 -10.47
CA GLY A 91 -3.47 -1.05 -10.12
C GLY A 91 -2.23 -1.92 -10.42
N PRO A 92 -1.02 -1.48 -10.05
CA PRO A 92 0.23 -2.18 -10.38
C PRO A 92 0.32 -3.62 -9.85
N PHE A 93 -0.47 -3.97 -8.84
CA PHE A 93 -0.44 -5.27 -8.16
C PHE A 93 -1.55 -6.23 -8.58
N ALA A 94 -2.27 -5.94 -9.67
CA ALA A 94 -3.41 -6.76 -10.08
C ALA A 94 -3.03 -8.18 -10.56
N HIS A 95 -1.76 -8.45 -10.82
CA HIS A 95 -1.22 -9.76 -11.16
C HIS A 95 -0.81 -10.61 -9.94
N LEU A 96 -0.90 -10.05 -8.73
CA LEU A 96 -0.54 -10.73 -7.47
C LEU A 96 -1.79 -11.14 -6.71
N THR A 97 -1.80 -12.36 -6.18
CA THR A 97 -2.73 -12.71 -5.11
C THR A 97 -2.45 -11.84 -3.88
N ASN A 98 -3.43 -11.64 -3.00
CA ASN A 98 -3.18 -10.86 -1.78
C ASN A 98 -2.05 -11.46 -0.92
N ALA A 99 -1.89 -12.80 -0.92
CA ALA A 99 -0.78 -13.45 -0.21
C ALA A 99 0.59 -13.09 -0.82
N GLU A 100 0.73 -13.14 -2.15
CA GLU A 100 1.95 -12.73 -2.86
C GLU A 100 2.23 -11.23 -2.67
N PHE A 101 1.19 -10.39 -2.75
CA PHE A 101 1.30 -8.96 -2.51
C PHE A 101 1.86 -8.67 -1.10
N ARG A 102 1.31 -9.34 -0.07
CA ARG A 102 1.81 -9.21 1.31
C ARG A 102 3.27 -9.63 1.43
N GLU A 103 3.66 -10.75 0.83
CA GLU A 103 5.05 -11.23 0.87
C GLU A 103 6.01 -10.27 0.17
N THR A 104 5.60 -9.72 -0.98
CA THR A 104 6.41 -8.81 -1.81
C THR A 104 6.60 -7.45 -1.15
N MET A 105 5.52 -6.83 -0.66
CA MET A 105 5.53 -5.44 -0.21
C MET A 105 5.96 -5.27 1.24
N PHE A 106 5.79 -6.29 2.10
CA PHE A 106 6.00 -6.17 3.54
C PHE A 106 7.05 -7.14 4.07
N GLY A 107 7.58 -8.02 3.23
CA GLY A 107 8.55 -9.05 3.63
C GLY A 107 7.93 -10.12 4.53
N LYS A 108 8.80 -11.05 4.97
CA LYS A 108 8.38 -12.20 5.82
C LYS A 108 8.28 -11.90 7.31
N SER A 109 8.56 -10.68 7.74
CA SER A 109 8.61 -10.35 9.17
C SER A 109 7.59 -9.28 9.56
N PRO A 110 6.57 -9.59 10.35
CA PRO A 110 5.62 -8.62 10.86
C PRO A 110 6.23 -7.81 12.01
N ARG A 111 7.25 -6.98 11.77
CA ARG A 111 7.89 -6.24 12.88
C ARG A 111 7.16 -4.96 13.30
N PHE A 112 6.21 -4.44 12.51
CA PHE A 112 5.36 -3.34 12.95
C PHE A 112 4.47 -3.68 14.16
N SER A 113 4.14 -4.96 14.37
CA SER A 113 3.05 -5.35 15.27
C SER A 113 3.36 -5.40 16.76
N SER A 114 4.62 -5.24 17.22
CA SER A 114 4.89 -5.45 18.64
C SER A 114 6.04 -4.67 19.28
N GLN A 115 6.81 -3.90 18.54
CA GLN A 115 7.89 -3.12 19.12
C GLN A 115 7.56 -1.61 19.07
N ARG A 116 6.59 -1.18 19.88
CA ARG A 116 6.67 0.19 20.40
C ARG A 116 8.06 0.35 20.97
N SER A 117 8.86 1.27 20.44
CA SER A 117 10.14 1.61 21.03
C SER A 117 9.96 1.84 22.53
N ARG A 118 10.52 0.97 23.37
CA ARG A 118 10.49 1.13 24.82
C ARG A 118 11.30 2.33 25.31
N THR A 119 11.97 3.04 24.38
CA THR A 119 12.77 4.24 24.61
C THR A 119 12.07 5.51 24.20
N ALA A 120 10.76 5.51 23.96
CA ALA A 120 9.98 6.71 23.68
C ALA A 120 10.03 7.66 24.89
N THR A 121 10.90 8.65 24.83
CA THR A 121 11.10 9.65 25.91
C THR A 121 10.17 10.84 25.80
N ASN A 122 9.46 11.03 24.70
CA ASN A 122 8.61 12.22 24.50
C ASN A 122 7.25 11.83 23.93
N ILE A 123 6.26 11.59 24.79
CA ILE A 123 4.85 11.58 24.39
C ILE A 123 4.32 12.98 24.64
N GLU A 124 4.35 13.84 23.63
CA GLU A 124 3.66 15.13 23.73
C GLU A 124 2.18 14.96 23.41
N GLU A 125 1.33 15.36 24.34
CA GLU A 125 -0.05 15.73 24.02
C GLU A 125 0.00 17.11 23.38
N SER A 126 -0.24 17.18 22.06
CA SER A 126 -0.47 18.47 21.42
C SER A 126 -1.76 19.05 22.02
N SER A 127 -1.59 19.94 22.99
CA SER A 127 -2.68 20.62 23.66
C SER A 127 -3.26 21.69 22.73
N GLY A 128 -4.50 21.51 22.31
CA GLY A 128 -5.26 22.49 21.55
C GLY A 128 -6.63 21.93 21.17
N SER A 129 -7.66 22.77 21.21
CA SER A 129 -8.98 22.40 20.72
C SER A 129 -8.93 22.16 19.20
N ILE A 130 -9.60 21.12 18.70
CA ILE A 130 -9.76 20.86 17.26
C ILE A 130 -10.40 22.07 16.56
N GLU A 131 -11.27 22.79 17.26
CA GLU A 131 -11.98 23.98 16.75
C GLU A 131 -11.04 25.14 16.38
N GLU A 132 -9.83 25.18 16.93
CA GLU A 132 -8.81 26.18 16.62
C GLU A 132 -7.91 25.80 15.43
N LEU A 133 -8.04 24.59 14.89
CA LEU A 133 -7.25 24.11 13.75
C LEU A 133 -7.85 24.61 12.43
N PRO A 134 -7.03 24.78 11.39
CA PRO A 134 -7.55 24.95 10.03
C PRO A 134 -8.50 23.81 9.66
N LYS A 135 -9.58 24.11 8.96
CA LYS A 135 -10.53 23.10 8.51
C LYS A 135 -9.90 22.12 7.51
N SER A 136 -8.93 22.58 6.73
CA SER A 136 -8.18 21.73 5.79
C SER A 136 -6.71 22.13 5.72
N VAL A 137 -5.85 21.15 5.49
CA VAL A 137 -4.40 21.29 5.23
C VAL A 137 -4.02 20.37 4.08
N ASN A 138 -3.24 20.90 3.13
CA ASN A 138 -2.72 20.09 2.02
C ASN A 138 -1.28 20.53 1.72
N TYR A 139 -0.30 19.77 2.18
CA TYR A 139 1.12 20.06 1.98
C TYR A 139 1.60 19.74 0.55
N VAL A 140 0.90 18.87 -0.18
CA VAL A 140 1.18 18.65 -1.60
C VAL A 140 0.90 19.93 -2.38
N ALA A 141 -0.27 20.53 -2.19
CA ALA A 141 -0.63 21.79 -2.83
C ALA A 141 0.27 22.97 -2.40
N LYS A 142 0.83 22.90 -1.18
CA LYS A 142 1.79 23.91 -0.66
C LYS A 142 3.22 23.71 -1.18
N GLY A 143 3.52 22.64 -1.94
CA GLY A 143 4.87 22.34 -2.40
C GLY A 143 5.86 21.94 -1.30
N TRP A 144 5.38 21.22 -0.28
CA TRP A 144 6.19 20.71 0.84
C TRP A 144 6.46 19.22 0.76
N VAL A 145 5.92 18.55 -0.25
CA VAL A 145 6.00 17.09 -0.43
C VAL A 145 6.68 16.81 -1.76
N THR A 146 7.70 15.96 -1.75
CA THR A 146 8.38 15.49 -2.95
C THR A 146 7.47 14.61 -3.79
N ASP A 147 7.87 14.34 -5.04
CA ASP A 147 7.16 13.41 -5.92
C ASP A 147 6.95 12.04 -5.24
N VAL A 148 5.91 11.34 -5.69
CA VAL A 148 5.64 9.98 -5.21
C VAL A 148 6.72 9.03 -5.70
N LYS A 149 7.35 8.35 -4.74
CA LYS A 149 8.41 7.36 -4.99
C LYS A 149 7.85 5.94 -5.01
N ASP A 150 8.67 4.96 -5.37
CA ASP A 150 8.29 3.55 -5.40
C ASP A 150 9.32 2.68 -4.67
N GLN A 151 8.87 2.02 -3.59
CA GLN A 151 9.69 1.09 -2.82
C GLN A 151 9.96 -0.23 -3.54
N MET A 152 9.26 -0.50 -4.64
CA MET A 152 9.38 -1.73 -5.43
C MET A 152 9.28 -3.01 -4.57
N ASN A 153 10.18 -3.98 -4.78
CA ASN A 153 10.17 -5.28 -4.09
C ASN A 153 10.95 -5.27 -2.76
N CYS A 154 10.86 -4.19 -1.98
CA CYS A 154 11.55 -4.08 -0.69
C CYS A 154 10.58 -3.59 0.39
N GLY A 155 10.55 -4.25 1.55
CA GLY A 155 9.74 -3.85 2.70
C GLY A 155 10.28 -2.60 3.40
N SER A 156 10.53 -1.52 2.65
CA SER A 156 11.17 -0.27 3.08
C SER A 156 10.21 0.89 3.29
N CYS A 157 8.89 0.65 3.34
CA CYS A 157 7.86 1.67 3.54
C CYS A 157 8.14 2.62 4.72
N TRP A 158 8.74 2.10 5.80
CA TRP A 158 9.18 2.85 6.97
C TRP A 158 10.22 3.93 6.61
N ALA A 159 11.16 3.64 5.70
CA ALA A 159 12.18 4.58 5.25
C ALA A 159 11.55 5.70 4.41
N PHE A 160 10.64 5.37 3.47
CA PHE A 160 9.92 6.36 2.66
C PHE A 160 9.00 7.26 3.49
N SER A 161 8.35 6.70 4.51
CA SER A 161 7.56 7.49 5.46
C SER A 161 8.44 8.46 6.25
N ALA A 162 9.59 7.99 6.77
CA ALA A 162 10.52 8.80 7.54
C ALA A 162 11.17 9.91 6.69
N THR A 163 11.67 9.60 5.49
CA THR A 163 12.25 10.60 4.59
C THR A 163 11.24 11.67 4.22
N GLY A 164 9.98 11.28 3.92
CA GLY A 164 8.94 12.23 3.59
C GLY A 164 8.62 13.23 4.73
N ALA A 165 8.63 12.78 6.00
CA ALA A 165 8.47 13.66 7.14
C ALA A 165 9.69 14.59 7.32
N LEU A 166 10.92 14.08 7.12
CA LEU A 166 12.16 14.85 7.17
C LEU A 166 12.26 15.87 6.01
N GLU A 167 11.81 15.52 4.82
CA GLU A 167 11.71 16.44 3.66
C GLU A 167 10.78 17.61 3.97
N GLY A 168 9.63 17.34 4.61
CA GLY A 168 8.69 18.35 5.07
C GLY A 168 9.30 19.25 6.15
N LEU A 169 10.01 18.69 7.13
CA LEU A 169 10.74 19.45 8.15
C LEU A 169 11.83 20.32 7.49
N HIS A 170 12.64 19.76 6.60
CA HIS A 170 13.68 20.52 5.90
C HIS A 170 13.09 21.67 5.10
N LYS A 171 11.99 21.44 4.39
CA LYS A 171 11.26 22.51 3.68
C LYS A 171 10.79 23.61 4.60
N ASN A 172 10.26 23.25 5.79
CA ASN A 172 9.80 24.23 6.78
C ASN A 172 10.95 25.11 7.31
N VAL A 173 12.09 24.49 7.61
CA VAL A 173 13.22 25.18 8.26
C VAL A 173 14.10 25.96 7.27
N SER A 174 14.40 25.34 6.11
CA SER A 174 15.33 25.92 5.12
C SER A 174 14.64 26.69 3.98
N GLY A 175 13.35 26.45 3.75
CA GLY A 175 12.63 26.93 2.58
C GLY A 175 12.87 26.08 1.31
N GLU A 176 13.77 25.08 1.34
CA GLU A 176 14.12 24.22 0.20
C GLU A 176 13.52 22.83 0.34
N LEU A 177 12.90 22.32 -0.72
CA LEU A 177 12.43 20.94 -0.79
C LEU A 177 13.52 20.08 -1.45
N VAL A 178 14.05 19.11 -0.72
CA VAL A 178 15.10 18.20 -1.19
C VAL A 178 14.65 16.76 -0.98
N SER A 179 14.76 15.92 -2.02
CA SER A 179 14.52 14.48 -1.90
C SER A 179 15.66 13.84 -1.11
N LEU A 180 15.33 13.16 -0.01
CA LEU A 180 16.25 12.49 0.91
C LEU A 180 16.40 11.01 0.57
N SER A 181 17.52 10.41 1.01
CA SER A 181 17.88 9.02 0.69
C SER A 181 17.17 8.03 1.61
N GLU A 182 16.31 7.21 1.06
CA GLU A 182 15.78 6.02 1.69
C GLU A 182 16.82 4.91 1.80
N GLU A 183 17.69 4.77 0.78
CA GLU A 183 18.71 3.74 0.78
C GLU A 183 19.69 3.89 1.94
N GLU A 184 20.07 5.12 2.28
CA GLU A 184 20.94 5.35 3.44
C GLU A 184 20.30 4.84 4.74
N LEU A 185 19.00 5.05 4.93
CA LEU A 185 18.29 4.50 6.09
C LEU A 185 18.29 2.96 6.07
N ILE A 186 18.05 2.37 4.89
CA ILE A 186 18.00 0.92 4.71
C ILE A 186 19.36 0.29 5.04
N ASP A 187 20.45 0.87 4.56
CA ASP A 187 21.80 0.31 4.70
C ASP A 187 22.47 0.63 6.02
N CYS A 188 22.12 1.74 6.68
CA CYS A 188 22.92 2.27 7.77
C CYS A 188 22.22 2.29 9.14
N SER A 189 20.91 2.03 9.23
CA SER A 189 20.18 2.19 10.49
C SER A 189 19.89 0.89 11.26
N GLN A 190 20.63 -0.21 10.97
CA GLN A 190 20.40 -1.51 11.59
C GLN A 190 20.67 -1.49 13.10
N ASP A 191 21.70 -0.78 13.56
CA ASP A 191 22.04 -0.64 14.99
C ASP A 191 20.95 0.12 15.77
N TYR A 192 20.04 0.78 15.06
CA TYR A 192 18.88 1.46 15.61
C TYR A 192 17.63 0.55 15.69
N GLY A 193 17.71 -0.66 15.13
CA GLY A 193 16.63 -1.66 15.15
C GLY A 193 15.89 -1.82 13.83
N ASN A 194 16.23 -1.08 12.81
CA ASN A 194 15.73 -1.26 11.46
C ASN A 194 16.39 -2.48 10.80
N CYS A 195 15.70 -3.13 9.87
CA CYS A 195 16.13 -4.39 9.25
C CYS A 195 16.08 -4.34 7.71
N GLY A 196 16.42 -3.20 7.12
CA GLY A 196 16.46 -3.06 5.66
C GLY A 196 15.12 -3.38 5.01
N CYS A 197 15.11 -4.23 3.99
CA CYS A 197 13.90 -4.68 3.31
C CYS A 197 13.01 -5.65 4.14
N LEU A 198 13.43 -6.05 5.33
CA LEU A 198 12.61 -6.87 6.23
C LEU A 198 11.71 -6.04 7.14
N GLY A 199 11.78 -4.73 7.05
CA GLY A 199 11.00 -3.79 7.84
C GLY A 199 11.81 -2.95 8.81
N GLY A 200 11.17 -1.94 9.36
CA GLY A 200 11.75 -0.98 10.30
C GLY A 200 10.67 -0.04 10.87
N LEU A 201 11.10 0.95 11.63
CA LEU A 201 10.25 1.94 12.28
C LEU A 201 10.69 3.36 11.93
N MET A 202 9.74 4.27 11.73
CA MET A 202 9.98 5.66 11.38
C MET A 202 10.72 6.41 12.49
N ASN A 203 10.34 6.20 13.74
CA ASN A 203 10.99 6.81 14.90
C ASN A 203 12.44 6.36 15.09
N GLU A 204 12.78 5.10 14.78
CA GLU A 204 14.15 4.61 14.79
C GLU A 204 14.97 5.22 13.64
N SER A 205 14.33 5.52 12.51
CA SER A 205 14.94 6.29 11.44
C SER A 205 15.26 7.72 11.87
N PHE A 206 14.33 8.39 12.55
CA PHE A 206 14.58 9.74 13.09
C PHE A 206 15.71 9.74 14.12
N ARG A 207 15.83 8.70 14.95
CA ARG A 207 16.93 8.54 15.89
C ARG A 207 18.27 8.39 15.17
N TYR A 208 18.34 7.54 14.13
CA TYR A 208 19.53 7.45 13.29
C TYR A 208 19.91 8.81 12.70
N VAL A 209 18.95 9.53 12.11
CA VAL A 209 19.19 10.84 11.48
C VAL A 209 19.62 11.90 12.49
N ALA A 210 19.08 11.86 13.70
CA ALA A 210 19.51 12.77 14.79
C ALA A 210 20.99 12.58 15.12
N ASP A 211 21.49 11.35 15.13
CA ASP A 211 22.88 11.04 15.47
C ASP A 211 23.85 11.20 14.29
N HIS A 212 23.41 10.88 13.06
CA HIS A 212 24.30 10.74 11.89
C HIS A 212 24.01 11.71 10.75
N GLY A 213 22.86 12.40 10.75
CA GLY A 213 22.40 13.17 9.61
C GLY A 213 21.84 12.30 8.49
N LEU A 214 21.45 12.92 7.37
CA LEU A 214 20.91 12.22 6.19
C LEU A 214 21.26 12.96 4.90
N GLY A 215 21.68 12.19 3.90
CA GLY A 215 22.03 12.67 2.56
C GLY A 215 20.83 12.84 1.64
N ALA A 216 21.07 13.47 0.48
CA ALA A 216 20.07 13.55 -0.59
C ALA A 216 20.00 12.23 -1.36
N GLU A 217 18.80 11.93 -1.90
CA GLU A 217 18.54 10.78 -2.80
C GLU A 217 19.52 10.73 -3.98
N LYS A 218 19.85 11.86 -4.58
CA LYS A 218 20.80 11.94 -5.71
C LYS A 218 22.24 11.54 -5.36
N ASP A 219 22.63 11.65 -4.09
CA ASP A 219 23.98 11.35 -3.60
C ASP A 219 24.08 9.92 -3.03
N TYR A 220 22.94 9.34 -2.63
CA TYR A 220 22.81 7.95 -2.16
C TYR A 220 21.48 7.37 -2.69
N PRO A 221 21.43 6.98 -3.98
CA PRO A 221 20.19 6.65 -4.67
C PRO A 221 19.60 5.31 -4.23
N TYR A 222 18.28 5.22 -4.28
CA TYR A 222 17.52 4.01 -3.95
C TYR A 222 17.81 2.87 -4.92
N THR A 223 18.31 1.75 -4.43
CA THR A 223 18.68 0.56 -5.21
C THR A 223 18.09 -0.74 -4.68
N SER A 224 17.81 -0.82 -3.39
CA SER A 224 17.32 -2.03 -2.71
C SER A 224 16.05 -2.62 -3.31
N GLY A 225 15.15 -1.79 -3.84
CA GLY A 225 13.91 -2.25 -4.47
C GLY A 225 14.10 -2.98 -5.80
N PHE A 226 15.25 -2.81 -6.45
CA PHE A 226 15.58 -3.45 -7.74
C PHE A 226 16.39 -4.74 -7.58
N LEU A 227 16.84 -5.05 -6.36
CA LEU A 227 17.63 -6.26 -6.13
C LEU A 227 16.74 -7.49 -6.19
N PRO A 228 17.20 -8.56 -6.88
CA PRO A 228 16.44 -9.80 -6.94
C PRO A 228 16.40 -10.46 -5.56
N PHE A 229 15.21 -10.86 -5.13
CA PHE A 229 15.08 -11.74 -3.97
C PHE A 229 15.54 -13.15 -4.34
N PRO A 230 16.52 -13.72 -3.64
CA PRO A 230 16.86 -15.12 -3.86
C PRO A 230 15.65 -16.00 -3.46
N PRO A 231 15.30 -17.04 -4.24
CA PRO A 231 14.21 -17.93 -3.92
C PRO A 231 14.34 -18.49 -2.48
N GLY A 232 13.37 -18.18 -1.62
CA GLY A 232 13.37 -18.59 -0.21
C GLY A 232 14.44 -17.93 0.68
N GLY A 233 15.21 -16.97 0.15
CA GLY A 233 16.24 -16.22 0.87
C GLY A 233 15.74 -14.89 1.45
N LEU A 234 16.62 -14.26 2.21
CA LEU A 234 16.43 -12.90 2.70
C LEU A 234 16.85 -11.90 1.61
N PRO A 235 16.23 -10.71 1.55
CA PRO A 235 16.70 -9.65 0.66
C PRO A 235 18.15 -9.33 0.99
N PRO A 236 18.99 -9.04 -0.02
CA PRO A 236 20.36 -8.64 0.22
C PRO A 236 20.37 -7.32 1.01
N MET A 237 21.13 -7.26 2.09
CA MET A 237 21.42 -6.04 2.80
C MET A 237 22.75 -5.51 2.26
N LEU A 238 22.73 -4.28 1.74
CA LEU A 238 23.95 -3.64 1.27
C LEU A 238 24.75 -3.06 2.47
N PRO A 239 26.08 -2.99 2.37
CA PRO A 239 26.87 -2.36 3.41
C PRO A 239 26.64 -0.85 3.40
N CYS A 240 26.59 -0.23 4.57
CA CYS A 240 26.50 1.21 4.71
C CYS A 240 27.67 1.93 4.03
N ALA A 241 27.40 2.68 2.95
CA ALA A 241 28.40 3.37 2.13
C ALA A 241 28.55 4.86 2.51
N ASN A 242 28.54 5.17 3.79
CA ASN A 242 28.43 6.51 4.35
C ASN A 242 29.64 7.46 4.10
N ASN A 243 30.68 7.02 3.37
CA ASN A 243 32.00 7.71 3.35
C ASN A 243 32.07 8.91 2.41
N ALA A 244 31.04 9.20 1.61
CA ALA A 244 31.13 10.25 0.58
C ALA A 244 29.91 11.18 0.54
N LYS A 245 28.92 11.01 1.46
CA LYS A 245 27.68 11.78 1.42
C LYS A 245 27.87 13.22 1.91
N LYS A 246 27.11 14.11 1.30
CA LYS A 246 26.91 15.47 1.79
C LYS A 246 25.56 15.51 2.52
N ASP A 247 25.60 15.68 3.84
CA ASP A 247 24.38 15.73 4.64
C ASP A 247 23.53 16.95 4.28
N VAL A 248 22.28 16.70 3.92
CA VAL A 248 21.21 17.70 3.80
C VAL A 248 20.67 18.01 5.20
N ILE A 249 20.40 16.96 5.97
CA ILE A 249 20.07 17.07 7.39
C ILE A 249 21.34 16.74 8.17
N LYS A 250 21.84 17.69 8.93
CA LYS A 250 23.05 17.51 9.72
C LYS A 250 22.78 16.71 10.98
N SER A 251 23.79 15.93 11.42
CA SER A 251 23.75 15.31 12.73
C SER A 251 23.47 16.34 13.84
N HIS A 252 22.75 15.93 14.89
CA HIS A 252 22.36 16.76 16.02
C HIS A 252 21.56 18.02 15.69
N SER A 253 21.00 18.13 14.46
CA SER A 253 20.14 19.26 14.07
C SER A 253 18.65 18.97 14.21
N ILE A 254 18.28 17.73 14.51
CA ILE A 254 16.89 17.31 14.70
C ILE A 254 16.74 16.50 15.99
N SER A 255 15.50 16.51 16.48
CA SER A 255 14.95 15.58 17.44
C SER A 255 13.65 14.98 16.84
N TYR A 256 12.90 14.21 17.60
CA TYR A 256 11.63 13.65 17.12
C TYR A 256 10.63 13.44 18.26
N VAL A 257 9.37 13.38 17.91
CA VAL A 257 8.25 13.13 18.83
C VAL A 257 7.56 11.82 18.43
N ASN A 258 7.43 10.88 19.39
CA ASN A 258 6.49 9.79 19.32
C ASN A 258 5.17 10.27 19.93
N MET A 259 4.13 10.31 19.12
CA MET A 259 2.85 10.81 19.56
C MET A 259 2.10 9.78 20.42
N LYS A 260 1.21 10.27 21.27
CA LYS A 260 0.26 9.42 22.01
C LYS A 260 -0.65 8.74 20.98
N PRO A 261 -0.73 7.39 20.97
CA PRO A 261 -1.65 6.69 20.10
C PRO A 261 -3.10 6.97 20.46
N ASN A 262 -4.00 6.61 19.55
CA ASN A 262 -5.45 6.69 19.77
C ASN A 262 -5.94 8.14 20.00
N SER A 263 -5.30 9.12 19.36
CA SER A 263 -5.64 10.53 19.51
C SER A 263 -5.80 11.22 18.14
N LYS A 264 -7.04 11.29 17.67
CA LYS A 264 -7.44 12.02 16.47
C LYS A 264 -7.03 13.51 16.55
N SER A 265 -7.30 14.13 17.68
CA SER A 265 -6.97 15.56 17.90
C SER A 265 -5.46 15.84 17.84
N SER A 266 -4.66 14.91 18.39
CA SER A 266 -3.19 15.05 18.33
C SER A 266 -2.67 14.92 16.91
N LEU A 267 -3.15 13.95 16.12
CA LEU A 267 -2.73 13.78 14.73
C LEU A 267 -3.14 14.99 13.87
N LEU A 268 -4.38 15.46 13.98
CA LEU A 268 -4.84 16.67 13.28
C LEU A 268 -3.99 17.89 13.64
N ALA A 269 -3.71 18.08 14.94
CA ALA A 269 -2.89 19.20 15.41
C ALA A 269 -1.44 19.11 14.92
N ALA A 270 -0.84 17.92 14.92
CA ALA A 270 0.51 17.71 14.38
C ALA A 270 0.57 18.03 12.89
N VAL A 271 -0.35 17.47 12.09
CA VAL A 271 -0.42 17.77 10.65
C VAL A 271 -0.67 19.26 10.41
N ALA A 272 -1.51 19.91 11.22
CA ALA A 272 -1.82 21.34 11.04
C ALA A 272 -0.66 22.27 11.33
N ARG A 273 0.15 21.98 12.37
CA ARG A 273 1.10 22.91 12.97
C ARG A 273 2.56 22.60 12.67
N ILE A 274 2.88 21.32 12.46
CA ILE A 274 4.27 20.85 12.29
C ILE A 274 4.59 20.65 10.81
N GLY A 275 3.78 19.84 10.10
CA GLY A 275 4.05 19.44 8.73
C GLY A 275 3.57 18.01 8.45
N PRO A 276 4.09 17.35 7.39
CA PRO A 276 3.84 15.94 7.15
C PRO A 276 4.26 15.05 8.33
N VAL A 277 3.40 14.09 8.69
CA VAL A 277 3.56 13.19 9.85
C VAL A 277 3.67 11.76 9.37
N SER A 278 4.68 11.03 9.83
CA SER A 278 4.78 9.58 9.62
C SER A 278 3.71 8.85 10.43
N VAL A 279 2.96 7.98 9.76
CA VAL A 279 1.91 7.15 10.36
C VAL A 279 2.04 5.71 9.89
N ALA A 280 1.46 4.78 10.63
CA ALA A 280 1.34 3.40 10.22
C ALA A 280 -0.13 3.00 10.07
N LEU A 281 -0.42 2.07 9.14
CA LEU A 281 -1.77 1.57 8.91
C LEU A 281 -1.75 0.13 8.38
N ASP A 282 -2.94 -0.48 8.22
CA ASP A 282 -3.09 -1.78 7.54
C ASP A 282 -3.07 -1.61 6.02
N GLY A 283 -1.89 -1.76 5.43
CA GLY A 283 -1.70 -1.79 3.98
C GLY A 283 -1.88 -3.17 3.34
N MET A 284 -2.09 -4.24 4.15
CA MET A 284 -2.17 -5.62 3.66
C MET A 284 -3.56 -6.05 3.20
N SER A 285 -4.59 -5.23 3.38
CA SER A 285 -5.95 -5.56 2.96
C SER A 285 -6.10 -5.54 1.44
N GLU A 286 -7.05 -6.33 0.90
CA GLU A 286 -7.36 -6.32 -0.53
C GLU A 286 -7.90 -4.97 -1.01
N ALA A 287 -8.68 -4.29 -0.15
CA ALA A 287 -9.17 -2.95 -0.43
C ALA A 287 -8.02 -1.95 -0.61
N PHE A 288 -7.00 -2.03 0.25
CA PHE A 288 -5.82 -1.16 0.13
C PHE A 288 -4.94 -1.54 -1.07
N GLN A 289 -4.72 -2.85 -1.33
CA GLN A 289 -3.98 -3.35 -2.51
C GLN A 289 -4.52 -2.75 -3.81
N HIS A 290 -5.85 -2.69 -3.95
CA HIS A 290 -6.55 -2.29 -5.18
C HIS A 290 -7.19 -0.89 -5.09
N TYR A 291 -6.92 -0.12 -4.04
CA TYR A 291 -7.51 1.22 -3.90
C TYR A 291 -7.33 2.06 -5.16
N GLY A 292 -8.42 2.68 -5.61
CA GLY A 292 -8.46 3.51 -6.80
C GLY A 292 -8.62 5.00 -6.49
N LYS A 293 -9.75 5.34 -5.85
CA LYS A 293 -10.10 6.72 -5.47
C LYS A 293 -11.22 6.75 -4.44
N GLY A 294 -11.49 7.93 -3.89
CA GLY A 294 -12.53 8.15 -2.88
C GLY A 294 -11.97 8.05 -1.47
N ILE A 295 -12.82 7.93 -0.47
CA ILE A 295 -12.42 7.93 0.94
C ILE A 295 -12.53 6.52 1.48
N LEU A 296 -11.39 5.88 1.80
CA LEU A 296 -11.36 4.54 2.39
C LEU A 296 -11.80 4.62 3.86
N ASP A 297 -13.00 4.12 4.14
CA ASP A 297 -13.64 4.10 5.45
C ASP A 297 -13.74 2.70 6.06
N SER A 298 -13.49 1.68 5.25
CA SER A 298 -13.70 0.26 5.61
C SER A 298 -12.82 -0.67 4.77
N GLY A 299 -12.92 -1.98 4.99
CA GLY A 299 -12.17 -2.99 4.21
C GLY A 299 -10.72 -3.20 4.67
N CYS A 300 -10.33 -2.65 5.80
CA CYS A 300 -9.04 -2.85 6.47
C CYS A 300 -9.23 -3.13 7.97
N SER A 301 -8.16 -3.55 8.64
CA SER A 301 -8.12 -3.82 10.08
C SER A 301 -7.24 -2.80 10.81
N PRO A 302 -7.28 -2.71 12.16
CA PRO A 302 -6.34 -1.88 12.90
C PRO A 302 -4.95 -2.52 13.07
N ALA A 303 -4.67 -3.65 12.44
CA ALA A 303 -3.37 -4.33 12.53
C ALA A 303 -2.33 -3.63 11.64
N ILE A 304 -1.69 -2.60 12.18
CA ILE A 304 -0.71 -1.80 11.45
C ILE A 304 0.48 -2.63 10.96
N ASN A 305 0.86 -2.44 9.70
CA ASN A 305 1.93 -3.18 9.03
C ASN A 305 2.62 -2.37 7.92
N HIS A 306 2.19 -1.15 7.66
CA HIS A 306 2.66 -0.30 6.56
C HIS A 306 2.90 1.14 7.02
N GLY A 307 4.12 1.64 6.81
CA GLY A 307 4.50 3.03 7.08
C GLY A 307 4.15 3.92 5.88
N VAL A 308 3.41 5.00 6.13
CA VAL A 308 2.99 5.99 5.12
C VAL A 308 3.08 7.40 5.70
N LEU A 309 2.79 8.42 4.91
CA LEU A 309 2.95 9.81 5.29
C LEU A 309 1.62 10.58 5.24
N ALA A 310 1.11 11.04 6.37
CA ALA A 310 -0.02 11.96 6.42
C ALA A 310 0.45 13.35 5.98
N VAL A 311 0.00 13.80 4.80
CA VAL A 311 0.41 15.07 4.16
C VAL A 311 -0.67 16.14 4.17
N GLY A 312 -1.78 15.83 4.82
CA GLY A 312 -2.90 16.77 4.95
C GLY A 312 -4.14 16.11 5.53
N TYR A 313 -5.17 16.91 5.64
CA TYR A 313 -6.52 16.49 5.99
C TYR A 313 -7.55 17.48 5.46
N ASP A 314 -8.80 17.06 5.38
CA ASP A 314 -9.92 17.94 5.12
C ASP A 314 -11.09 17.57 6.04
N MET A 315 -11.50 18.53 6.88
CA MET A 315 -12.63 18.43 7.82
C MET A 315 -13.85 19.21 7.34
N ASP A 316 -13.75 19.92 6.21
CA ASP A 316 -14.82 20.78 5.66
C ASP A 316 -15.54 20.08 4.48
N THR A 317 -15.68 18.76 4.58
CA THR A 317 -16.36 17.90 3.60
C THR A 317 -17.42 17.06 4.32
N ASP A 318 -18.38 16.50 3.55
CA ASP A 318 -19.40 15.59 4.10
C ASP A 318 -18.77 14.34 4.73
N GLU A 319 -17.62 13.91 4.21
CA GLU A 319 -16.82 12.78 4.70
C GLU A 319 -15.38 13.27 4.97
N PRO A 320 -15.03 13.66 6.21
CA PRO A 320 -13.68 14.09 6.57
C PRO A 320 -12.63 13.00 6.35
N TYR A 321 -11.40 13.41 5.92
CA TYR A 321 -10.34 12.46 5.61
C TYR A 321 -8.94 12.99 5.89
N TYR A 322 -7.99 12.07 6.14
CA TYR A 322 -6.56 12.32 6.02
C TYR A 322 -6.10 12.08 4.59
N LEU A 323 -5.31 13.02 4.04
CA LEU A 323 -4.59 12.81 2.78
C LEU A 323 -3.24 12.16 3.09
N VAL A 324 -3.03 10.97 2.53
CA VAL A 324 -1.87 10.13 2.84
C VAL A 324 -1.09 9.83 1.57
N LYS A 325 0.24 10.10 1.57
CA LYS A 325 1.19 9.73 0.52
C LYS A 325 1.67 8.31 0.77
N ASN A 326 1.60 7.47 -0.25
CA ASN A 326 2.14 6.12 -0.25
C ASN A 326 3.47 6.05 -1.03
N SER A 327 4.13 4.91 -1.01
CA SER A 327 5.43 4.61 -1.65
C SER A 327 5.34 3.49 -2.69
N TRP A 328 4.27 3.48 -3.51
CA TRP A 328 4.01 2.44 -4.53
C TRP A 328 3.86 3.02 -5.94
N GLY A 329 4.54 4.14 -6.19
CA GLY A 329 4.49 4.84 -7.47
C GLY A 329 3.13 5.48 -7.76
N THR A 330 3.06 6.29 -8.81
CA THR A 330 1.85 7.04 -9.21
C THR A 330 0.77 6.15 -9.84
N GLY A 331 1.09 4.91 -10.18
CA GLY A 331 0.14 3.93 -10.73
C GLY A 331 -0.89 3.43 -9.72
N TRP A 332 -0.58 3.48 -8.43
CA TRP A 332 -1.46 3.09 -7.33
C TRP A 332 -2.29 4.27 -6.83
N GLY A 333 -3.50 4.02 -6.34
CA GLY A 333 -4.36 5.01 -5.70
C GLY A 333 -4.65 6.25 -6.56
N GLU A 334 -4.86 7.38 -5.93
CA GLU A 334 -4.99 8.70 -6.57
C GLU A 334 -3.60 9.29 -6.82
N GLU A 335 -2.95 8.88 -7.92
CA GLU A 335 -1.57 9.29 -8.28
C GLU A 335 -0.54 9.04 -7.16
N GLY A 336 -0.69 7.92 -6.45
CA GLY A 336 0.17 7.52 -5.32
C GLY A 336 -0.34 7.97 -3.95
N TYR A 337 -1.49 8.62 -3.88
CA TYR A 337 -2.12 9.06 -2.65
C TYR A 337 -3.39 8.25 -2.35
N ILE A 338 -3.78 8.26 -1.08
CA ILE A 338 -5.02 7.71 -0.56
C ILE A 338 -5.66 8.68 0.42
N LYS A 339 -6.99 8.70 0.45
CA LYS A 339 -7.78 9.37 1.48
C LYS A 339 -8.29 8.33 2.47
N ILE A 340 -7.93 8.48 3.73
CA ILE A 340 -8.37 7.62 4.84
C ILE A 340 -9.40 8.40 5.66
N ALA A 341 -10.58 7.82 5.88
CA ALA A 341 -11.64 8.50 6.61
C ALA A 341 -11.20 8.90 8.03
N ILE A 342 -11.69 10.04 8.47
CA ILE A 342 -11.56 10.50 9.85
C ILE A 342 -12.85 10.18 10.57
N ASP A 343 -12.82 9.20 11.47
CA ASP A 343 -13.97 8.76 12.26
C ASP A 343 -13.73 8.89 13.77
N ASP A 344 -14.63 8.36 14.58
CA ASP A 344 -14.53 8.37 16.04
C ASP A 344 -14.00 7.04 16.62
N SER A 345 -13.51 6.13 15.78
CA SER A 345 -12.89 4.91 16.26
C SER A 345 -11.58 5.20 17.01
N ALA A 346 -11.31 4.46 18.06
CA ALA A 346 -10.15 4.70 18.90
C ALA A 346 -8.83 4.56 18.14
N ASP A 347 -8.74 3.57 17.25
CA ASP A 347 -7.51 3.27 16.49
C ASP A 347 -7.43 4.08 15.17
N GLY A 348 -8.51 4.76 14.79
CA GLY A 348 -8.69 5.36 13.46
C GLY A 348 -8.86 4.31 12.37
N VAL A 349 -9.42 4.70 11.23
CA VAL A 349 -9.59 3.80 10.08
C VAL A 349 -8.25 3.20 9.68
N CYS A 350 -8.21 1.88 9.45
CA CYS A 350 -6.99 1.10 9.18
C CYS A 350 -5.89 1.21 10.26
N GLY A 351 -6.19 1.70 11.48
CA GLY A 351 -5.21 1.83 12.56
C GLY A 351 -4.31 3.08 12.47
N ILE A 352 -4.66 4.07 11.65
CA ILE A 352 -3.82 5.26 11.38
C ILE A 352 -3.42 6.07 12.62
N LEU A 353 -4.16 5.94 13.73
CA LEU A 353 -3.89 6.64 15.00
C LEU A 353 -2.98 5.86 15.95
N LEU A 354 -2.48 4.66 15.56
CA LEU A 354 -1.79 3.77 16.50
C LEU A 354 -0.31 4.09 16.69
N ASP A 355 0.39 4.58 15.66
CA ASP A 355 1.85 4.81 15.76
C ASP A 355 2.31 6.04 14.96
N PRO A 356 1.76 7.23 15.25
CA PRO A 356 2.20 8.46 14.59
C PRO A 356 3.48 9.01 15.24
N SER A 357 4.38 9.54 14.40
CA SER A 357 5.63 10.19 14.84
C SER A 357 6.08 11.25 13.83
N TYR A 358 6.86 12.22 14.28
CA TYR A 358 7.38 13.27 13.41
C TYR A 358 8.70 13.84 13.93
N PRO A 359 9.59 14.32 13.01
CA PRO A 359 10.81 15.00 13.37
C PRO A 359 10.54 16.49 13.71
N ILE A 360 11.36 17.05 14.59
CA ILE A 360 11.39 18.46 14.96
C ILE A 360 12.82 19.00 14.92
N PRO A 361 13.04 20.32 14.82
CA PRO A 361 14.36 20.91 15.03
C PRO A 361 14.87 20.61 16.45
N ALA A 362 16.20 20.39 16.61
CA ALA A 362 16.86 20.15 17.91
C ALA A 362 16.92 21.41 18.76
#